data_4c6b916c2c43685e060b056fcd077823
#
_entry.id   4c6b916c2c43685e060b056fcd077823
#
_cell.length_a   1.000
_cell.length_b   1.000
_cell.length_c   1.000
_cell.angle_alpha   90.00
_cell.angle_beta   90.00
_cell.angle_gamma   90.00
#
_symmetry.space_group_name_H-M   'P 1'
#
loop_
_entity.id
_entity.type
_entity.pdbx_description
1 polymer ?
#
loop_
_entity_poly.entity_id
_entity_poly.type
_entity_poly.pdbx_seq_one_letter_code
_entity_poly.pdbx_strand_id
1 'polypeptide(L)'
;MGEAFGSTPPDQDPDQDGRNLRFDLRFPGQKFDIGSKLFYNYHRDYEPETGRYIQSDPIGLRGGVATYAYSGSSPLTAIDPLGLLVWRFESVQWIGGFVPGMPTTSYPGANQGAFNQDTCARTTLDWSITARCVCGPGGFILDEIEAIFSPIVLMKSRFESPATRRATRRDEMDHVNDLDDWVSSERQTGERIEAEMKRRSFATESECKIASEEALDASLKSTVEAAFRASKAKWDISLKHSAPSC
;
A
#
# COMPACT_ATOMS: atom_id res chain seq x y z
N MET A 1 -19.68 3.09 16.19
CA MET A 1 -18.73 3.45 15.12
C MET A 1 -17.32 3.80 15.66
N GLY A 2 -17.13 3.76 16.98
CA GLY A 2 -15.89 4.27 17.58
C GLY A 2 -14.64 3.41 17.39
N GLU A 3 -14.76 2.11 17.32
CA GLU A 3 -13.61 1.20 17.39
C GLU A 3 -12.72 1.23 16.13
N ALA A 4 -13.29 1.37 14.96
CA ALA A 4 -12.52 1.42 13.71
C ALA A 4 -11.54 2.60 13.67
N PHE A 5 -11.84 3.69 14.35
CA PHE A 5 -11.02 4.89 14.40
C PHE A 5 -10.22 5.05 15.70
N GLY A 6 -10.15 3.99 16.53
CA GLY A 6 -9.29 3.94 17.70
C GLY A 6 -9.76 4.81 18.88
N SER A 7 -11.06 5.14 18.96
CA SER A 7 -11.62 5.92 20.07
C SER A 7 -11.71 5.15 21.39
N THR A 8 -11.68 3.81 21.34
CA THR A 8 -11.69 2.99 22.55
C THR A 8 -10.30 2.97 23.17
N PRO A 9 -10.14 3.43 24.43
CA PRO A 9 -8.86 3.36 25.12
C PRO A 9 -8.40 1.90 25.28
N PRO A 10 -7.10 1.61 25.22
CA PRO A 10 -6.60 0.28 25.55
C PRO A 10 -6.91 -0.07 27.00
N ASP A 11 -7.21 -1.33 27.27
CA ASP A 11 -7.30 -1.85 28.62
C ASP A 11 -5.92 -1.73 29.29
N GLN A 12 -5.89 -1.07 30.44
CA GLN A 12 -4.65 -0.82 31.17
C GLN A 12 -4.35 -1.88 32.23
N ASP A 13 -5.30 -2.76 32.53
CA ASP A 13 -5.16 -3.84 33.52
C ASP A 13 -5.81 -5.13 32.96
N PRO A 14 -5.26 -5.67 31.84
CA PRO A 14 -5.87 -6.81 31.14
C PRO A 14 -5.79 -8.11 31.94
N ASP A 15 -4.87 -8.24 32.87
CA ASP A 15 -4.71 -9.40 33.75
C ASP A 15 -5.38 -9.22 35.13
N GLN A 16 -5.97 -8.05 35.37
CA GLN A 16 -6.72 -7.70 36.59
C GLN A 16 -5.89 -7.82 37.90
N ASP A 17 -4.58 -7.57 37.78
CA ASP A 17 -3.66 -7.59 38.96
C ASP A 17 -3.67 -6.28 39.78
N GLY A 18 -4.47 -5.29 39.37
CA GLY A 18 -4.58 -3.98 39.97
C GLY A 18 -3.43 -3.02 39.65
N ARG A 19 -2.58 -3.37 38.68
CA ARG A 19 -1.47 -2.55 38.22
C ARG A 19 -1.73 -2.06 36.80
N ASN A 20 -1.91 -0.76 36.64
CA ASN A 20 -2.15 -0.19 35.33
C ASN A 20 -0.86 -0.12 34.49
N LEU A 21 -0.88 -0.78 33.34
CA LEU A 21 0.14 -0.64 32.30
C LEU A 21 -0.20 0.60 31.45
N ARG A 22 0.67 1.60 31.50
CA ARG A 22 0.52 2.75 30.60
C ARG A 22 1.06 2.41 29.21
N PHE A 23 0.18 2.41 28.23
CA PHE A 23 0.50 2.14 26.82
C PHE A 23 0.03 3.32 25.95
N ASP A 24 0.98 4.14 25.50
CA ASP A 24 0.70 5.39 24.77
C ASP A 24 0.71 5.20 23.23
N LEU A 25 1.12 4.05 22.70
CA LEU A 25 1.07 3.80 21.26
C LEU A 25 -0.37 3.56 20.79
N ARG A 26 -0.68 4.04 19.57
CA ARG A 26 -1.99 3.94 18.94
C ARG A 26 -1.86 3.33 17.56
N PHE A 27 -2.46 3.89 16.51
CA PHE A 27 -2.18 3.47 15.16
C PHE A 27 -0.70 3.64 14.82
N PRO A 28 -0.16 2.94 13.80
CA PRO A 28 1.23 3.09 13.39
C PRO A 28 1.61 4.56 13.21
N GLY A 29 2.71 4.98 13.86
CA GLY A 29 3.17 6.37 13.91
C GLY A 29 2.54 7.24 14.98
N GLN A 30 1.45 6.81 15.61
CA GLN A 30 0.72 7.62 16.60
C GLN A 30 1.14 7.37 18.04
N LYS A 31 1.17 8.43 18.81
CA LYS A 31 1.40 8.42 20.25
C LYS A 31 0.36 9.25 20.97
N PHE A 32 -0.29 8.66 21.97
CA PHE A 32 -1.25 9.38 22.81
C PHE A 32 -0.57 10.44 23.66
N ASP A 33 -1.08 11.65 23.60
CA ASP A 33 -0.71 12.76 24.49
C ASP A 33 -1.78 12.95 25.57
N ILE A 34 -1.40 12.75 26.83
CA ILE A 34 -2.32 12.82 27.98
C ILE A 34 -2.82 14.25 28.24
N GLY A 35 -2.04 15.26 27.86
CA GLY A 35 -2.38 16.65 28.09
C GLY A 35 -3.47 17.15 27.14
N SER A 36 -3.32 16.86 25.85
CA SER A 36 -4.27 17.25 24.80
C SER A 36 -5.37 16.22 24.57
N LYS A 37 -5.18 14.96 24.99
CA LYS A 37 -6.02 13.78 24.66
C LYS A 37 -6.06 13.44 23.17
N LEU A 38 -5.15 13.99 22.40
CA LEU A 38 -4.97 13.72 20.98
C LEU A 38 -3.91 12.63 20.77
N PHE A 39 -3.87 12.09 19.54
CA PHE A 39 -2.80 11.20 19.14
C PHE A 39 -1.85 11.98 18.24
N TYR A 40 -0.68 12.33 18.78
CA TYR A 40 0.39 12.94 18.00
C TYR A 40 0.82 12.01 16.87
N ASN A 41 0.78 12.49 15.63
CA ASN A 41 1.14 11.76 14.42
C ASN A 41 2.08 12.58 13.55
N TYR A 42 3.28 12.87 14.08
CA TYR A 42 4.37 13.59 13.44
C TYR A 42 4.00 15.00 12.96
N HIS A 43 3.28 15.14 11.85
CA HIS A 43 2.91 16.42 11.23
C HIS A 43 1.51 16.90 11.60
N ARG A 44 0.68 16.02 12.16
CA ARG A 44 -0.70 16.31 12.53
C ARG A 44 -1.05 15.65 13.86
N ASP A 45 -2.03 16.21 14.54
CA ASP A 45 -2.64 15.61 15.72
C ASP A 45 -3.98 14.98 15.32
N TYR A 46 -4.17 13.74 15.69
CA TYR A 46 -5.35 12.97 15.38
C TYR A 46 -6.31 12.96 16.57
N GLU A 47 -7.59 13.23 16.29
CA GLU A 47 -8.67 13.20 17.26
C GLU A 47 -9.47 11.90 17.10
N PRO A 48 -9.31 10.93 18.02
CA PRO A 48 -9.93 9.62 17.89
C PRO A 48 -11.45 9.64 17.97
N GLU A 49 -12.04 10.62 18.68
CA GLU A 49 -13.49 10.74 18.83
C GLU A 49 -14.18 11.10 17.50
N THR A 50 -13.53 11.91 16.68
CA THR A 50 -14.05 12.29 15.36
C THR A 50 -13.48 11.45 14.21
N GLY A 51 -12.41 10.69 14.47
CA GLY A 51 -11.73 9.89 13.48
C GLY A 51 -10.97 10.71 12.43
N ARG A 52 -10.51 11.91 12.81
CA ARG A 52 -9.90 12.88 11.91
C ARG A 52 -8.68 13.56 12.53
N TYR A 53 -7.86 14.15 11.69
CA TYR A 53 -6.87 15.11 12.12
C TYR A 53 -7.53 16.44 12.51
N ILE A 54 -6.98 17.14 13.50
CA ILE A 54 -7.45 18.49 13.86
C ILE A 54 -6.84 19.57 12.99
N GLN A 55 -5.71 19.28 12.31
CA GLN A 55 -5.14 20.15 11.30
C GLN A 55 -5.49 19.64 9.90
N SER A 56 -5.68 20.59 8.97
CA SER A 56 -5.73 20.28 7.55
C SER A 56 -4.40 19.63 7.13
N ASP A 57 -4.48 18.72 6.16
CA ASP A 57 -3.28 18.13 5.59
C ASP A 57 -2.33 19.25 5.11
N PRO A 58 -1.06 19.26 5.54
CA PRO A 58 -0.08 20.23 5.05
C PRO A 58 0.11 20.19 3.54
N ILE A 59 -0.19 19.05 2.89
CA ILE A 59 -0.14 18.90 1.44
C ILE A 59 -1.45 19.29 0.74
N GLY A 60 -2.45 19.72 1.51
CA GLY A 60 -3.73 20.23 1.00
C GLY A 60 -4.57 19.16 0.30
N LEU A 61 -5.27 19.58 -0.78
CA LEU A 61 -6.15 18.69 -1.55
C LEU A 61 -5.45 17.51 -2.24
N ARG A 62 -4.12 17.46 -2.24
CA ARG A 62 -3.34 16.36 -2.83
C ARG A 62 -3.36 15.10 -1.97
N GLY A 63 -3.47 15.25 -0.63
CA GLY A 63 -3.76 14.15 0.28
C GLY A 63 -5.18 13.59 0.16
N GLY A 64 -6.00 14.16 -0.75
CA GLY A 64 -7.39 13.83 -0.97
C GLY A 64 -8.31 15.03 -0.73
N VAL A 65 -9.54 14.97 -1.25
CA VAL A 65 -10.54 16.03 -1.06
C VAL A 65 -10.92 16.24 0.41
N ALA A 66 -10.70 15.24 1.25
CA ALA A 66 -10.95 15.27 2.69
C ALA A 66 -9.65 15.54 3.46
N THR A 67 -9.15 16.77 3.43
CA THR A 67 -7.84 17.17 3.99
C THR A 67 -7.66 16.93 5.49
N TYR A 68 -8.71 16.58 6.21
CA TYR A 68 -8.69 16.21 7.62
C TYR A 68 -8.84 14.70 7.85
N ALA A 69 -9.03 13.90 6.78
CA ALA A 69 -9.25 12.48 6.93
C ALA A 69 -7.96 11.74 7.31
N TYR A 70 -8.07 10.78 8.23
CA TYR A 70 -7.03 9.80 8.51
C TYR A 70 -7.14 8.66 7.49
N SER A 71 -6.04 8.31 6.84
CA SER A 71 -5.93 7.17 5.91
C SER A 71 -7.07 7.10 4.88
N GLY A 72 -7.48 8.24 4.30
CA GLY A 72 -8.58 8.31 3.36
C GLY A 72 -9.94 7.84 3.92
N SER A 73 -10.15 7.94 5.24
CA SER A 73 -11.30 7.42 5.98
C SER A 73 -11.42 5.89 5.98
N SER A 74 -10.32 5.18 5.77
CA SER A 74 -10.26 3.70 5.71
C SER A 74 -9.23 3.12 6.70
N PRO A 75 -9.35 3.37 8.02
CA PRO A 75 -8.32 3.06 9.01
C PRO A 75 -8.10 1.56 9.26
N LEU A 76 -8.99 0.70 8.77
CA LEU A 76 -8.86 -0.76 8.85
C LEU A 76 -8.02 -1.35 7.70
N THR A 77 -7.82 -0.60 6.63
CA THR A 77 -7.12 -1.06 5.41
C THR A 77 -5.94 -0.19 5.03
N ALA A 78 -5.81 0.97 5.64
CA ALA A 78 -4.72 1.92 5.39
C ALA A 78 -4.22 2.55 6.68
N ILE A 79 -2.94 2.86 6.73
CA ILE A 79 -2.29 3.55 7.85
C ILE A 79 -1.59 4.79 7.32
N ASP A 80 -1.40 5.79 8.17
CA ASP A 80 -0.70 7.03 7.85
C ASP A 80 0.33 7.36 8.96
N PRO A 81 1.50 6.72 8.96
CA PRO A 81 2.45 6.82 10.07
C PRO A 81 3.11 8.18 10.23
N LEU A 82 3.20 8.97 9.17
CA LEU A 82 3.80 10.31 9.19
C LEU A 82 2.78 11.44 9.02
N GLY A 83 1.54 11.09 8.66
CA GLY A 83 0.55 12.09 8.32
C GLY A 83 0.81 12.77 6.96
N LEU A 84 1.54 12.16 6.04
CA LEU A 84 1.94 12.75 4.75
C LEU A 84 2.07 11.76 3.60
N LEU A 85 2.63 10.55 3.81
CA LEU A 85 2.90 9.61 2.73
C LEU A 85 1.60 9.03 2.18
N VAL A 86 1.31 9.28 0.93
CA VAL A 86 0.25 8.62 0.19
C VAL A 86 0.77 7.28 -0.33
N TRP A 87 0.44 6.22 0.41
CA TRP A 87 0.77 4.84 0.06
C TRP A 87 -0.52 4.06 -0.07
N ARG A 88 -0.94 3.78 -1.30
CA ARG A 88 -2.26 3.25 -1.57
C ARG A 88 -2.21 1.97 -2.37
N PHE A 89 -2.90 0.95 -1.88
CA PHE A 89 -3.22 -0.24 -2.64
C PHE A 89 -4.65 -0.13 -3.16
N GLU A 90 -4.82 -0.11 -4.46
CA GLU A 90 -6.13 0.07 -5.09
C GLU A 90 -6.93 -1.24 -5.17
N SER A 91 -8.21 -1.11 -5.48
CA SER A 91 -9.05 -2.27 -5.76
C SER A 91 -8.56 -3.03 -6.99
N VAL A 92 -8.63 -4.37 -6.92
CA VAL A 92 -8.17 -5.24 -7.98
C VAL A 92 -8.89 -4.99 -9.30
N GLN A 93 -8.14 -4.80 -10.37
CA GLN A 93 -8.65 -4.70 -11.72
C GLN A 93 -8.73 -6.08 -12.37
N TRP A 94 -9.92 -6.48 -12.79
CA TRP A 94 -10.16 -7.76 -13.46
C TRP A 94 -10.23 -7.55 -14.97
N ILE A 95 -9.21 -8.03 -15.68
CA ILE A 95 -9.16 -7.96 -17.14
C ILE A 95 -9.43 -9.36 -17.70
N GLY A 96 -10.55 -9.50 -18.38
CA GLY A 96 -10.91 -10.75 -19.08
C GLY A 96 -10.41 -10.76 -20.52
N GLY A 97 -10.31 -11.96 -21.08
CA GLY A 97 -10.14 -12.11 -22.52
C GLY A 97 -8.72 -12.27 -23.02
N PHE A 98 -7.73 -12.59 -22.17
CA PHE A 98 -6.42 -12.93 -22.71
C PHE A 98 -6.46 -14.24 -23.50
N VAL A 99 -5.67 -14.32 -24.55
CA VAL A 99 -5.50 -15.50 -25.39
C VAL A 99 -4.12 -16.10 -25.13
N PRO A 100 -4.01 -17.42 -24.89
CA PRO A 100 -2.71 -18.08 -24.76
C PRO A 100 -1.78 -17.75 -25.93
N GLY A 101 -0.52 -17.42 -25.64
CA GLY A 101 0.47 -17.02 -26.64
C GLY A 101 0.58 -15.51 -26.89
N MET A 102 -0.28 -14.66 -26.33
CA MET A 102 -0.07 -13.21 -26.40
C MET A 102 1.13 -12.81 -25.51
N PRO A 103 1.98 -11.87 -26.00
CA PRO A 103 3.05 -11.32 -25.18
C PRO A 103 2.46 -10.59 -23.97
N THR A 104 3.03 -10.84 -22.79
CA THR A 104 2.62 -10.15 -21.55
C THR A 104 2.93 -8.66 -21.56
N THR A 105 3.80 -8.20 -22.47
CA THR A 105 4.16 -6.79 -22.68
C THR A 105 2.99 -5.89 -23.12
N SER A 106 1.85 -6.49 -23.49
CA SER A 106 0.64 -5.74 -23.84
C SER A 106 -0.14 -5.24 -22.62
N TYR A 107 0.26 -5.61 -21.41
CA TYR A 107 -0.43 -5.24 -20.17
C TYR A 107 0.51 -4.56 -19.20
N PRO A 108 0.11 -3.44 -18.58
CA PRO A 108 0.90 -2.78 -17.55
C PRO A 108 1.25 -3.75 -16.41
N GLY A 109 2.45 -3.63 -15.84
CA GLY A 109 2.90 -4.44 -14.70
C GLY A 109 3.14 -5.93 -14.98
N ALA A 110 2.92 -6.41 -16.18
CA ALA A 110 3.15 -7.80 -16.50
C ALA A 110 4.65 -8.10 -16.62
N ASN A 111 5.20 -8.83 -15.65
CA ASN A 111 6.54 -9.36 -15.74
C ASN A 111 6.68 -10.22 -17.02
N GLN A 112 7.81 -10.06 -17.72
CA GLN A 112 8.07 -10.71 -18.99
C GLN A 112 7.89 -12.24 -18.90
N GLY A 113 6.93 -12.77 -19.63
CA GLY A 113 6.67 -14.18 -19.74
C GLY A 113 5.47 -14.42 -20.67
N ALA A 114 5.50 -15.48 -21.46
CA ALA A 114 4.35 -15.86 -22.27
C ALA A 114 3.30 -16.58 -21.41
N PHE A 115 2.03 -16.32 -21.67
CA PHE A 115 0.95 -17.17 -21.17
C PHE A 115 1.04 -18.51 -21.89
N ASN A 116 1.28 -19.60 -21.17
CA ASN A 116 1.18 -20.95 -21.74
C ASN A 116 -0.30 -21.36 -21.85
N GLN A 117 -0.54 -22.48 -22.56
CA GLN A 117 -1.90 -22.94 -22.83
C GLN A 117 -2.69 -23.29 -21.57
N ASP A 118 -1.96 -23.67 -20.48
CA ASP A 118 -2.53 -24.12 -19.20
C ASP A 118 -2.76 -22.96 -18.22
N THR A 119 -2.43 -21.70 -18.59
CA THR A 119 -2.62 -20.55 -17.72
C THR A 119 -4.09 -20.12 -17.73
N CYS A 120 -4.77 -20.26 -16.60
CA CYS A 120 -6.17 -19.83 -16.40
C CYS A 120 -6.30 -18.35 -16.09
N ALA A 121 -5.38 -17.86 -15.26
CA ALA A 121 -5.29 -16.46 -14.89
C ALA A 121 -3.86 -16.08 -14.48
N ARG A 122 -3.61 -14.83 -14.26
CA ARG A 122 -2.34 -14.31 -13.74
C ARG A 122 -2.56 -13.02 -12.98
N THR A 123 -2.09 -12.98 -11.76
CA THR A 123 -1.99 -11.75 -10.97
C THR A 123 -0.70 -11.01 -11.30
N THR A 124 -0.80 -9.71 -11.50
CA THR A 124 0.32 -8.77 -11.67
C THR A 124 0.08 -7.55 -10.78
N LEU A 125 1.12 -6.78 -10.54
CA LEU A 125 1.06 -5.53 -9.81
C LEU A 125 1.70 -4.43 -10.66
N ASP A 126 0.94 -3.39 -10.93
CA ASP A 126 1.46 -2.15 -11.47
C ASP A 126 1.57 -1.10 -10.37
N TRP A 127 2.46 -0.14 -10.51
CA TRP A 127 2.52 0.99 -9.59
C TRP A 127 2.94 2.26 -10.29
N SER A 128 2.48 3.36 -9.77
CA SER A 128 2.93 4.70 -10.14
C SER A 128 3.55 5.39 -8.93
N ILE A 129 4.64 6.09 -9.17
CA ILE A 129 5.32 6.90 -8.16
C ILE A 129 5.33 8.33 -8.67
N THR A 130 4.96 9.27 -7.83
CA THR A 130 4.95 10.69 -8.15
C THR A 130 5.62 11.46 -7.03
N ALA A 131 6.68 12.19 -7.33
CA ALA A 131 7.36 13.05 -6.38
C ALA A 131 6.99 14.52 -6.61
N ARG A 132 6.79 15.24 -5.53
CA ARG A 132 6.63 16.69 -5.52
C ARG A 132 7.84 17.34 -4.86
N CYS A 133 8.43 18.27 -5.58
CA CYS A 133 9.58 19.02 -5.10
C CYS A 133 9.24 20.53 -5.02
N VAL A 134 9.80 21.20 -4.04
CA VAL A 134 9.59 22.62 -3.79
C VAL A 134 10.93 23.36 -3.65
N CYS A 135 10.89 24.67 -3.87
CA CYS A 135 12.06 25.52 -3.67
C CYS A 135 12.42 25.59 -2.17
N GLY A 136 13.67 25.27 -1.84
CA GLY A 136 14.17 25.28 -0.47
C GLY A 136 15.56 25.93 -0.37
N PRO A 137 16.14 25.97 0.84
CA PRO A 137 17.48 26.48 1.04
C PRO A 137 18.52 25.63 0.26
N GLY A 138 19.18 26.24 -0.74
CA GLY A 138 20.20 25.56 -1.52
C GLY A 138 19.71 24.81 -2.76
N GLY A 139 18.47 25.00 -3.18
CA GLY A 139 17.92 24.41 -4.41
C GLY A 139 16.52 23.84 -4.21
N PHE A 140 16.19 22.80 -4.95
CA PHE A 140 14.93 22.06 -4.81
C PHE A 140 15.07 20.90 -3.82
N ILE A 141 14.07 20.73 -2.98
CA ILE A 141 13.99 19.65 -1.99
C ILE A 141 12.71 18.84 -2.21
N LEU A 142 12.75 17.56 -1.89
CA LEU A 142 11.57 16.72 -1.88
C LEU A 142 10.60 17.21 -0.80
N ASP A 143 9.35 17.43 -1.18
CA ASP A 143 8.27 17.75 -0.26
C ASP A 143 7.44 16.50 0.05
N GLU A 144 7.06 15.77 -1.00
CA GLU A 144 6.23 14.58 -0.90
C GLU A 144 6.56 13.55 -1.97
N ILE A 145 6.34 12.28 -1.67
CA ILE A 145 6.33 11.19 -2.64
C ILE A 145 5.06 10.37 -2.46
N GLU A 146 4.37 10.10 -3.56
CA GLU A 146 3.17 9.27 -3.60
C GLU A 146 3.49 7.94 -4.30
N ALA A 147 3.01 6.83 -3.75
CA ALA A 147 3.05 5.53 -4.40
C ALA A 147 1.65 4.91 -4.42
N ILE A 148 1.18 4.57 -5.61
CA ILE A 148 -0.11 3.94 -5.84
C ILE A 148 0.13 2.57 -6.48
N PHE A 149 -0.40 1.53 -5.87
CA PHE A 149 -0.25 0.14 -6.28
C PHE A 149 -1.57 -0.38 -6.82
N SER A 150 -1.58 -0.83 -8.05
CA SER A 150 -2.77 -1.29 -8.77
C SER A 150 -2.64 -2.77 -9.10
N PRO A 151 -3.26 -3.67 -8.31
CA PRO A 151 -3.26 -5.09 -8.62
C PRO A 151 -4.15 -5.39 -9.83
N ILE A 152 -3.60 -6.16 -10.77
CA ILE A 152 -4.28 -6.52 -12.02
C ILE A 152 -4.34 -8.04 -12.10
N VAL A 153 -5.54 -8.58 -12.30
CA VAL A 153 -5.75 -10.01 -12.57
C VAL A 153 -6.22 -10.19 -13.99
N LEU A 154 -5.37 -10.84 -14.80
CA LEU A 154 -5.67 -11.23 -16.16
C LEU A 154 -6.33 -12.60 -16.17
N MET A 155 -7.53 -12.70 -16.72
CA MET A 155 -8.29 -13.96 -16.80
C MET A 155 -8.47 -14.45 -18.22
N LYS A 156 -8.39 -15.76 -18.42
CA LYS A 156 -8.66 -16.40 -19.72
C LYS A 156 -10.06 -16.03 -20.23
N SER A 157 -10.20 -15.94 -21.55
CA SER A 157 -11.48 -15.55 -22.19
C SER A 157 -12.59 -16.59 -22.01
N ARG A 158 -12.23 -17.88 -21.95
CA ARG A 158 -13.18 -18.99 -21.82
C ARG A 158 -12.73 -19.94 -20.71
N PHE A 159 -13.67 -20.41 -19.93
CA PHE A 159 -13.52 -21.42 -18.89
C PHE A 159 -14.47 -22.58 -19.19
N GLU A 160 -14.08 -23.81 -18.82
CA GLU A 160 -14.91 -25.00 -18.99
C GLU A 160 -16.26 -24.89 -18.27
N SER A 161 -16.28 -24.22 -17.11
CA SER A 161 -17.49 -24.00 -16.34
C SER A 161 -17.46 -22.70 -15.54
N PRO A 162 -18.66 -22.18 -15.15
CA PRO A 162 -18.74 -21.08 -14.19
C PRO A 162 -18.12 -21.41 -12.82
N ALA A 163 -18.11 -22.68 -12.42
CA ALA A 163 -17.50 -23.12 -11.17
C ALA A 163 -15.97 -22.99 -11.23
N THR A 164 -15.35 -23.45 -12.32
CA THR A 164 -13.91 -23.29 -12.57
C THR A 164 -13.50 -21.83 -12.56
N ARG A 165 -14.27 -20.97 -13.25
CA ARG A 165 -14.00 -19.53 -13.25
C ARG A 165 -14.03 -18.92 -11.85
N ARG A 166 -15.00 -19.32 -11.01
CA ARG A 166 -15.09 -18.84 -9.63
C ARG A 166 -13.95 -19.34 -8.75
N ALA A 167 -13.53 -20.60 -8.93
CA ALA A 167 -12.37 -21.15 -8.24
C ALA A 167 -11.10 -20.37 -8.59
N THR A 168 -10.78 -20.25 -9.88
CA THR A 168 -9.62 -19.46 -10.36
C THR A 168 -9.64 -18.04 -9.80
N ARG A 169 -10.82 -17.38 -9.80
CA ARG A 169 -10.93 -16.03 -9.27
C ARG A 169 -10.61 -15.94 -7.77
N ARG A 170 -10.98 -16.97 -7.00
CA ARG A 170 -10.64 -17.04 -5.57
C ARG A 170 -9.15 -17.22 -5.37
N ASP A 171 -8.55 -18.11 -6.13
CA ASP A 171 -7.11 -18.39 -6.07
C ASP A 171 -6.28 -17.16 -6.40
N GLU A 172 -6.65 -16.40 -7.44
CA GLU A 172 -5.96 -15.16 -7.77
C GLU A 172 -6.12 -14.07 -6.68
N MET A 173 -7.24 -14.08 -5.95
CA MET A 173 -7.39 -13.17 -4.80
C MET A 173 -6.42 -13.49 -3.65
N ASP A 174 -6.04 -14.75 -3.46
CA ASP A 174 -5.02 -15.11 -2.48
C ASP A 174 -3.64 -14.52 -2.87
N HIS A 175 -3.32 -14.50 -4.17
CA HIS A 175 -2.13 -13.81 -4.67
C HIS A 175 -2.22 -12.29 -4.53
N VAL A 176 -3.38 -11.69 -4.77
CA VAL A 176 -3.62 -10.25 -4.55
C VAL A 176 -3.42 -9.88 -3.08
N ASN A 177 -3.94 -10.68 -2.15
CA ASN A 177 -3.78 -10.45 -0.72
C ASN A 177 -2.30 -10.54 -0.29
N ASP A 178 -1.54 -11.51 -0.82
CA ASP A 178 -0.10 -11.61 -0.54
C ASP A 178 0.67 -10.39 -1.08
N LEU A 179 0.24 -9.82 -2.20
CA LEU A 179 0.82 -8.58 -2.73
C LEU A 179 0.47 -7.36 -1.88
N ASP A 180 -0.75 -7.28 -1.33
CA ASP A 180 -1.14 -6.23 -0.39
C ASP A 180 -0.30 -6.31 0.90
N ASP A 181 -0.10 -7.51 1.42
CA ASP A 181 0.80 -7.75 2.57
C ASP A 181 2.24 -7.31 2.26
N TRP A 182 2.75 -7.62 1.06
CA TRP A 182 4.07 -7.15 0.64
C TRP A 182 4.13 -5.63 0.52
N VAL A 183 3.18 -5.00 -0.16
CA VAL A 183 3.09 -3.53 -0.28
C VAL A 183 3.08 -2.88 1.10
N SER A 184 2.32 -3.45 2.03
CA SER A 184 2.27 -2.97 3.41
C SER A 184 3.62 -3.10 4.12
N SER A 185 4.37 -4.19 3.88
CA SER A 185 5.70 -4.40 4.45
C SER A 185 6.76 -3.44 3.89
N GLU A 186 6.66 -3.06 2.62
CA GLU A 186 7.59 -2.12 1.96
C GLU A 186 7.37 -0.65 2.35
N ARG A 187 6.26 -0.33 2.98
CA ARG A 187 5.94 1.03 3.38
C ARG A 187 7.03 1.67 4.23
N GLN A 188 7.54 0.97 5.23
CA GLN A 188 8.62 1.48 6.09
C GLN A 188 9.90 1.78 5.30
N THR A 189 10.18 0.98 4.27
CA THR A 189 11.28 1.23 3.34
C THR A 189 11.04 2.50 2.53
N GLY A 190 9.81 2.70 2.03
CA GLY A 190 9.40 3.91 1.33
C GLY A 190 9.56 5.17 2.20
N GLU A 191 9.10 5.13 3.43
CA GLU A 191 9.25 6.23 4.40
C GLU A 191 10.71 6.58 4.69
N ARG A 192 11.59 5.57 4.79
CA ARG A 192 13.03 5.79 4.96
C ARG A 192 13.64 6.46 3.73
N ILE A 193 13.26 6.03 2.53
CA ILE A 193 13.73 6.64 1.28
C ILE A 193 13.25 8.09 1.18
N GLU A 194 11.99 8.34 1.46
CA GLU A 194 11.43 9.70 1.49
C GLU A 194 12.20 10.61 2.47
N ALA A 195 12.42 10.14 3.70
CA ALA A 195 13.17 10.88 4.71
C ALA A 195 14.62 11.14 4.30
N GLU A 196 15.27 10.21 3.59
CA GLU A 196 16.60 10.40 3.04
C GLU A 196 16.59 11.46 1.93
N MET A 197 15.66 11.37 0.99
CA MET A 197 15.55 12.30 -0.14
C MET A 197 15.20 13.72 0.31
N LYS A 198 14.39 13.89 1.37
CA LYS A 198 14.09 15.20 1.99
C LYS A 198 15.32 15.91 2.57
N ARG A 199 16.40 15.20 2.87
CA ARG A 199 17.67 15.79 3.35
C ARG A 199 18.58 16.25 2.22
N ARG A 200 18.24 15.94 0.98
CA ARG A 200 19.02 16.28 -0.20
C ARG A 200 18.48 17.57 -0.83
N SER A 201 19.35 18.32 -1.48
CA SER A 201 18.97 19.44 -2.35
C SER A 201 19.45 19.18 -3.78
N PHE A 202 18.68 19.64 -4.75
CA PHE A 202 18.87 19.41 -6.16
C PHE A 202 18.93 20.73 -6.90
N ALA A 203 19.65 20.79 -8.03
CA ALA A 203 19.77 22.02 -8.81
C ALA A 203 18.46 22.40 -9.49
N THR A 204 17.66 21.43 -9.89
CA THR A 204 16.38 21.66 -10.57
C THR A 204 15.24 20.83 -9.95
N GLU A 205 14.01 21.28 -10.15
CA GLU A 205 12.81 20.54 -9.75
C GLU A 205 12.75 19.16 -10.44
N SER A 206 13.13 19.08 -11.70
CA SER A 206 13.13 17.84 -12.48
C SER A 206 14.12 16.83 -11.92
N GLU A 207 15.34 17.24 -11.57
CA GLU A 207 16.33 16.35 -10.93
C GLU A 207 15.82 15.82 -9.60
N CYS A 208 15.18 16.66 -8.78
CA CYS A 208 14.61 16.25 -7.52
C CYS A 208 13.53 15.20 -7.71
N LYS A 209 12.60 15.40 -8.64
CA LYS A 209 11.52 14.46 -8.95
C LYS A 209 12.07 13.12 -9.43
N ILE A 210 12.88 13.14 -10.48
CA ILE A 210 13.45 11.93 -11.09
C ILE A 210 14.25 11.13 -10.03
N ALA A 211 15.14 11.77 -9.29
CA ALA A 211 15.95 11.08 -8.31
C ALA A 211 15.13 10.46 -7.18
N SER A 212 14.03 11.11 -6.77
CA SER A 212 13.14 10.61 -5.72
C SER A 212 12.28 9.44 -6.19
N GLU A 213 11.72 9.55 -7.38
CA GLU A 213 10.91 8.50 -8.01
C GLU A 213 11.75 7.25 -8.32
N GLU A 214 12.95 7.43 -8.90
CA GLU A 214 13.88 6.34 -9.20
C GLU A 214 14.37 5.62 -7.94
N ALA A 215 14.65 6.35 -6.86
CA ALA A 215 15.10 5.74 -5.61
C ALA A 215 14.05 4.80 -5.01
N LEU A 216 12.78 5.20 -5.01
CA LEU A 216 11.69 4.38 -4.54
C LEU A 216 11.40 3.22 -5.50
N ASP A 217 11.33 3.49 -6.80
CA ASP A 217 11.05 2.50 -7.83
C ASP A 217 12.12 1.38 -7.85
N ALA A 218 13.39 1.73 -7.74
CA ALA A 218 14.48 0.77 -7.66
C ALA A 218 14.37 -0.13 -6.43
N SER A 219 13.97 0.43 -5.29
CA SER A 219 13.74 -0.35 -4.07
C SER A 219 12.61 -1.35 -4.24
N LEU A 220 11.45 -0.92 -4.74
CA LEU A 220 10.30 -1.77 -4.98
C LEU A 220 10.62 -2.88 -5.99
N LYS A 221 11.27 -2.55 -7.10
CA LYS A 221 11.71 -3.53 -8.10
C LYS A 221 12.65 -4.58 -7.53
N SER A 222 13.47 -4.24 -6.55
CA SER A 222 14.42 -5.17 -5.95
C SER A 222 13.75 -6.29 -5.14
N THR A 223 12.56 -6.06 -4.61
CA THR A 223 11.86 -6.98 -3.69
C THR A 223 10.62 -7.63 -4.29
N VAL A 224 9.95 -6.99 -5.25
CA VAL A 224 8.68 -7.46 -5.81
C VAL A 224 8.76 -8.85 -6.45
N GLU A 225 9.84 -9.18 -7.15
CA GLU A 225 10.00 -10.53 -7.74
C GLU A 225 10.12 -11.63 -6.69
N ALA A 226 10.74 -11.32 -5.54
CA ALA A 226 10.82 -12.25 -4.42
C ALA A 226 9.43 -12.46 -3.80
N ALA A 227 8.63 -11.40 -3.69
CA ALA A 227 7.25 -11.48 -3.22
C ALA A 227 6.39 -12.38 -4.12
N PHE A 228 6.45 -12.19 -5.44
CA PHE A 228 5.74 -13.05 -6.40
C PHE A 228 6.19 -14.52 -6.31
N ARG A 229 7.49 -14.77 -6.18
CA ARG A 229 8.00 -16.16 -6.01
C ARG A 229 7.54 -16.77 -4.70
N ALA A 230 7.53 -16.01 -3.61
CA ALA A 230 7.06 -16.47 -2.31
C ALA A 230 5.56 -16.79 -2.31
N SER A 231 4.74 -15.92 -2.86
CA SER A 231 3.30 -16.13 -3.01
C SER A 231 3.02 -17.37 -3.86
N LYS A 232 3.67 -17.51 -5.01
CA LYS A 232 3.54 -18.71 -5.84
C LYS A 232 3.94 -19.98 -5.10
N ALA A 233 5.08 -19.99 -4.41
CA ALA A 233 5.54 -21.16 -3.65
C ALA A 233 4.55 -21.51 -2.52
N LYS A 234 4.01 -20.54 -1.83
CA LYS A 234 3.03 -20.71 -0.75
C LYS A 234 1.77 -21.43 -1.23
N TRP A 235 1.25 -21.06 -2.40
CA TRP A 235 -0.01 -21.55 -2.91
C TRP A 235 0.14 -22.81 -3.77
N ASP A 236 1.19 -22.96 -4.58
CA ASP A 236 1.46 -24.15 -5.38
C ASP A 236 1.72 -25.40 -4.52
N ILE A 237 2.32 -25.24 -3.33
CA ILE A 237 2.60 -26.35 -2.42
C ILE A 237 1.36 -26.79 -1.61
N SER A 238 0.41 -25.88 -1.40
CA SER A 238 -0.69 -26.09 -0.45
C SER A 238 -1.79 -27.02 -0.94
N LEU A 239 -1.72 -27.60 -2.15
CA LEU A 239 -2.79 -28.40 -2.80
C LEU A 239 -4.15 -27.67 -2.89
N LYS A 240 -4.22 -26.43 -2.43
CA LYS A 240 -5.41 -25.58 -2.53
C LYS A 240 -5.62 -25.08 -3.96
N HIS A 241 -4.53 -25.02 -4.70
CA HIS A 241 -4.48 -24.65 -6.11
C HIS A 241 -4.24 -25.86 -7.02
N SER A 242 -4.89 -26.99 -6.74
CA SER A 242 -5.06 -27.99 -7.79
C SER A 242 -5.93 -27.30 -8.88
N ALA A 243 -5.24 -26.60 -9.78
CA ALA A 243 -5.91 -25.91 -10.87
C ALA A 243 -6.76 -26.93 -11.61
N PRO A 244 -8.09 -26.81 -11.58
CA PRO A 244 -8.87 -27.54 -12.55
C PRO A 244 -8.38 -27.10 -13.91
N SER A 245 -8.19 -28.05 -14.81
CA SER A 245 -7.91 -27.72 -16.22
C SER A 245 -8.93 -26.67 -16.66
N CYS A 246 -8.47 -25.52 -17.03
CA CYS A 246 -9.34 -24.50 -17.56
C CYS A 246 -9.48 -24.66 -19.06
#